data_c303738c69e61312182a8b4bd08fda98
#
_entry.id   c303738c69e61312182a8b4bd08fda98
#
_cell.length_a   1.000
_cell.length_b   1.000
_cell.length_c   1.000
_cell.angle_alpha   90.00
_cell.angle_beta   90.00
_cell.angle_gamma   90.00
#
_symmetry.space_group_name_H-M   'P 1'
#
loop_
_entity.id
_entity.type
_entity.pdbx_description
1 polymer ?
#
loop_
_entity_poly.entity_id
_entity_poly.type
_entity_poly.pdbx_seq_one_letter_code
_entity_poly.pdbx_strand_id
1 'polypeptide(L)'
;MKVIDFSQTNSILNQYISEIRNVEVQNDRLRFRRNIERIGEIMAYEMSKEFRYSVKNIRTPLGVAPVSTPDNNLVISTILRAGLPFHQGFLSYFDGAENAFVSAYRKYKDTLKFDIHIEYIASPRIDDKTLIITDPMLATGGSMELSYQAMLTKGHPAEIHVASIIASQHAIDHIKSVFPEDKTTIWCAAIDPEINEHSYIVPGLGDAGDLAYGEKE
;
A
#
# COMPACT_ATOMS: atom_id res chain seq x y z
N MET A 1 16.46 -5.61 0.30
CA MET A 1 14.97 -5.36 0.32
C MET A 1 14.25 -6.60 0.83
N LYS A 2 13.43 -6.45 1.87
CA LYS A 2 12.60 -7.53 2.45
C LYS A 2 11.26 -7.59 1.71
N VAL A 3 10.76 -8.81 1.45
CA VAL A 3 9.41 -9.05 0.90
C VAL A 3 8.67 -9.93 1.89
N ILE A 4 7.50 -9.48 2.31
CA ILE A 4 6.62 -10.18 3.26
C ILE A 4 5.35 -10.56 2.50
N ASP A 5 5.14 -11.85 2.36
CA ASP A 5 3.98 -12.46 1.69
C ASP A 5 3.12 -13.16 2.74
N PHE A 6 1.96 -12.57 3.04
CA PHE A 6 1.03 -13.10 4.05
C PHE A 6 0.31 -14.36 3.59
N SER A 7 0.35 -14.70 2.30
CA SER A 7 -0.25 -15.96 1.81
C SER A 7 0.47 -17.21 2.31
N GLN A 8 1.68 -17.05 2.84
CA GLN A 8 2.49 -18.16 3.38
C GLN A 8 1.97 -18.69 4.73
N THR A 9 1.06 -17.95 5.38
CA THR A 9 0.47 -18.35 6.68
C THR A 9 -1.04 -18.18 6.68
N ASN A 10 -1.76 -19.17 7.27
CA ASN A 10 -3.20 -19.11 7.37
C ASN A 10 -3.64 -18.11 8.46
N SER A 11 -4.58 -17.23 8.09
CA SER A 11 -5.23 -16.31 9.01
C SER A 11 -6.61 -15.90 8.47
N ILE A 12 -7.34 -15.07 9.22
CA ILE A 12 -8.62 -14.50 8.75
C ILE A 12 -8.44 -13.65 7.48
N LEU A 13 -7.22 -13.20 7.18
CA LEU A 13 -6.89 -12.50 5.94
C LEU A 13 -7.31 -13.30 4.70
N ASN A 14 -7.12 -14.64 4.74
CA ASN A 14 -7.45 -15.54 3.64
C ASN A 14 -8.94 -15.49 3.28
N GLN A 15 -9.82 -15.28 4.27
CA GLN A 15 -11.26 -15.11 4.02
C GLN A 15 -11.53 -13.85 3.19
N TYR A 16 -10.93 -12.73 3.55
CA TYR A 16 -11.14 -11.46 2.82
C TYR A 16 -10.53 -11.50 1.42
N ILE A 17 -9.36 -12.14 1.26
CA ILE A 17 -8.74 -12.37 -0.05
C ILE A 17 -9.64 -13.24 -0.92
N SER A 18 -10.20 -14.32 -0.38
CA SER A 18 -11.11 -15.18 -1.13
C SER A 18 -12.35 -14.44 -1.63
N GLU A 19 -12.92 -13.56 -0.81
CA GLU A 19 -14.12 -12.79 -1.17
C GLU A 19 -13.85 -11.72 -2.24
N ILE A 20 -12.72 -11.01 -2.18
CA ILE A 20 -12.40 -10.00 -3.20
C ILE A 20 -11.99 -10.61 -4.54
N ARG A 21 -11.56 -11.89 -4.56
CA ARG A 21 -11.26 -12.63 -5.78
C ARG A 21 -12.48 -13.32 -6.39
N ASN A 22 -13.49 -13.65 -5.58
CA ASN A 22 -14.63 -14.45 -6.01
C ASN A 22 -15.62 -13.61 -6.83
N VAL A 23 -15.79 -13.95 -8.11
CA VAL A 23 -16.69 -13.26 -9.06
C VAL A 23 -18.15 -13.22 -8.61
N GLU A 24 -18.59 -14.15 -7.76
CA GLU A 24 -19.96 -14.18 -7.21
C GLU A 24 -20.14 -13.18 -6.05
N VAL A 25 -19.06 -12.72 -5.43
CA VAL A 25 -19.07 -11.87 -4.22
C VAL A 25 -18.54 -10.47 -4.49
N GLN A 26 -17.48 -10.34 -5.30
CA GLN A 26 -16.72 -9.10 -5.50
C GLN A 26 -17.54 -7.94 -6.10
N ASN A 27 -18.67 -8.23 -6.77
CA ASN A 27 -19.55 -7.22 -7.38
C ASN A 27 -20.37 -6.41 -6.36
N ASP A 28 -20.45 -6.84 -5.11
CA ASP A 28 -20.94 -6.00 -4.00
C ASP A 28 -19.87 -4.97 -3.64
N ARG A 29 -20.02 -3.76 -4.20
CA ARG A 29 -19.05 -2.66 -4.01
C ARG A 29 -18.82 -2.30 -2.56
N LEU A 30 -19.86 -2.36 -1.70
CA LEU A 30 -19.69 -2.07 -0.28
C LEU A 30 -18.84 -3.15 0.40
N ARG A 31 -19.15 -4.43 0.16
CA ARG A 31 -18.42 -5.55 0.71
C ARG A 31 -16.97 -5.58 0.20
N PHE A 32 -16.78 -5.31 -1.10
CA PHE A 32 -15.45 -5.22 -1.70
C PHE A 32 -14.60 -4.16 -1.00
N ARG A 33 -15.08 -2.91 -0.88
CA ARG A 33 -14.35 -1.85 -0.16
C ARG A 33 -14.08 -2.19 1.30
N ARG A 34 -15.07 -2.78 2.01
CA ARG A 34 -14.89 -3.18 3.42
C ARG A 34 -13.85 -4.29 3.58
N ASN A 35 -13.76 -5.23 2.65
CA ASN A 35 -12.72 -6.25 2.69
C ASN A 35 -11.34 -5.68 2.38
N ILE A 36 -11.22 -4.76 1.41
CA ILE A 36 -9.99 -4.00 1.15
C ILE A 36 -9.52 -3.27 2.42
N GLU A 37 -10.44 -2.60 3.11
CA GLU A 37 -10.16 -1.89 4.38
C GLU A 37 -9.70 -2.84 5.49
N ARG A 38 -10.39 -3.98 5.71
CA ARG A 38 -10.02 -5.01 6.70
C ARG A 38 -8.64 -5.61 6.41
N ILE A 39 -8.31 -5.83 5.14
CA ILE A 39 -6.97 -6.27 4.75
C ILE A 39 -5.93 -5.21 5.13
N GLY A 40 -6.22 -3.93 4.91
CA GLY A 40 -5.38 -2.82 5.33
C GLY A 40 -5.17 -2.75 6.84
N GLU A 41 -6.22 -2.97 7.63
CA GLU A 41 -6.16 -3.05 9.10
C GLU A 41 -5.21 -4.16 9.58
N ILE A 42 -5.35 -5.36 9.01
CA ILE A 42 -4.49 -6.51 9.36
C ILE A 42 -3.03 -6.22 8.96
N MET A 43 -2.81 -5.70 7.76
CA MET A 43 -1.45 -5.39 7.28
C MET A 43 -0.81 -4.29 8.12
N ALA A 44 -1.55 -3.27 8.53
CA ALA A 44 -1.08 -2.21 9.42
C ALA A 44 -0.62 -2.79 10.77
N TYR A 45 -1.42 -3.68 11.36
CA TYR A 45 -1.04 -4.38 12.60
C TYR A 45 0.25 -5.19 12.42
N GLU A 46 0.36 -6.00 11.37
CA GLU A 46 1.56 -6.79 11.10
C GLU A 46 2.78 -5.90 10.84
N MET A 47 2.61 -4.82 10.06
CA MET A 47 3.67 -3.86 9.74
C MET A 47 4.18 -3.16 11.00
N SER A 48 3.30 -2.86 11.96
CA SER A 48 3.68 -2.19 13.21
C SER A 48 4.71 -2.96 14.01
N LYS A 49 4.80 -4.28 13.88
CA LYS A 49 5.78 -5.13 14.57
C LYS A 49 7.22 -4.87 14.13
N GLU A 50 7.42 -4.29 12.97
CA GLU A 50 8.75 -3.93 12.42
C GLU A 50 9.16 -2.48 12.77
N PHE A 51 8.29 -1.70 13.41
CA PHE A 51 8.58 -0.31 13.78
C PHE A 51 9.56 -0.22 14.96
N ARG A 52 10.10 0.98 15.14
CA ARG A 52 10.90 1.29 16.34
C ARG A 52 9.98 1.58 17.51
N TYR A 53 10.37 1.11 18.68
CA TYR A 53 9.61 1.28 19.91
C TYR A 53 10.48 1.92 21.00
N SER A 54 9.90 2.82 21.80
CA SER A 54 10.50 3.33 23.03
C SER A 54 9.58 3.16 24.23
N VAL A 55 10.18 3.04 25.40
CA VAL A 55 9.42 2.90 26.64
C VAL A 55 8.98 4.28 27.13
N LYS A 56 7.66 4.45 27.28
CA LYS A 56 7.04 5.65 27.88
C LYS A 56 6.42 5.30 29.22
N ASN A 57 6.64 6.15 30.22
CA ASN A 57 6.05 6.02 31.54
C ASN A 57 4.62 6.62 31.53
N ILE A 58 3.63 5.75 31.48
CA ILE A 58 2.21 6.16 31.40
C ILE A 58 1.62 6.27 32.80
N ARG A 59 1.08 7.45 33.14
CA ARG A 59 0.38 7.66 34.41
C ARG A 59 -0.99 6.98 34.36
N THR A 60 -1.21 6.06 35.27
CA THR A 60 -2.50 5.38 35.48
C THR A 60 -3.18 5.92 36.75
N PRO A 61 -4.46 5.58 37.00
CA PRO A 61 -5.12 5.96 38.26
C PRO A 61 -4.45 5.40 39.51
N LEU A 62 -3.68 4.31 39.41
CA LEU A 62 -3.10 3.61 40.55
C LEU A 62 -1.55 3.69 40.61
N GLY A 63 -0.90 4.32 39.62
CA GLY A 63 0.56 4.40 39.58
C GLY A 63 1.12 4.80 38.22
N VAL A 64 2.33 4.30 37.94
CA VAL A 64 3.04 4.52 36.67
C VAL A 64 3.32 3.17 36.02
N ALA A 65 2.93 2.99 34.76
CA ALA A 65 3.17 1.80 33.96
C ALA A 65 4.19 2.12 32.84
N PRO A 66 5.34 1.42 32.75
CA PRO A 66 6.20 1.50 31.58
C PRO A 66 5.55 0.74 30.40
N VAL A 67 5.34 1.42 29.28
CA VAL A 67 4.71 0.85 28.09
C VAL A 67 5.58 1.16 26.87
N SER A 68 5.95 0.14 26.09
CA SER A 68 6.60 0.33 24.79
C SER A 68 5.58 0.82 23.77
N THR A 69 5.84 1.98 23.17
CA THR A 69 4.99 2.58 22.14
C THR A 69 5.80 2.83 20.87
N PRO A 70 5.20 2.77 19.66
CA PRO A 70 5.90 3.08 18.43
C PRO A 70 6.32 4.55 18.39
N ASP A 71 7.50 4.81 17.83
CA ASP A 71 8.11 6.13 17.71
C ASP A 71 8.16 6.64 16.26
N ASN A 72 7.58 5.91 15.31
CA ASN A 72 7.65 6.26 13.90
C ASN A 72 6.77 7.48 13.58
N ASN A 73 7.36 8.46 12.90
CA ASN A 73 6.61 9.52 12.23
C ASN A 73 6.15 8.98 10.87
N LEU A 74 4.85 8.70 10.73
CA LEU A 74 4.30 8.03 9.57
C LEU A 74 3.70 9.03 8.59
N VAL A 75 3.96 8.80 7.29
CA VAL A 75 3.20 9.36 6.18
C VAL A 75 2.63 8.20 5.38
N ILE A 76 1.31 8.14 5.27
CA ILE A 76 0.62 7.13 4.45
C ILE A 76 0.21 7.78 3.15
N SER A 77 0.79 7.30 2.04
CA SER A 77 0.45 7.72 0.68
C SER A 77 -0.42 6.67 0.01
N THR A 78 -1.44 7.11 -0.72
CA THR A 78 -2.29 6.19 -1.49
C THR A 78 -2.40 6.59 -2.94
N ILE A 79 -2.48 5.59 -3.81
CA ILE A 79 -2.70 5.76 -5.25
C ILE A 79 -4.20 5.74 -5.52
N LEU A 80 -4.71 6.86 -6.06
CA LEU A 80 -6.13 7.00 -6.40
C LEU A 80 -6.46 6.19 -7.67
N ARG A 81 -7.65 5.60 -7.74
CA ARG A 81 -8.84 5.63 -6.85
C ARG A 81 -8.90 4.42 -5.90
N ALA A 82 -8.45 3.23 -6.36
CA ALA A 82 -8.59 1.94 -5.69
C ALA A 82 -7.93 1.89 -4.30
N GLY A 83 -6.87 2.69 -4.08
CA GLY A 83 -6.15 2.74 -2.82
C GLY A 83 -6.95 3.31 -1.64
N LEU A 84 -8.03 4.08 -1.85
CA LEU A 84 -8.75 4.77 -0.78
C LEU A 84 -9.24 3.87 0.36
N PRO A 85 -9.93 2.74 0.13
CA PRO A 85 -10.37 1.87 1.22
C PRO A 85 -9.17 1.16 1.90
N PHE A 86 -8.12 0.86 1.16
CA PHE A 86 -6.90 0.28 1.71
C PHE A 86 -6.18 1.25 2.64
N HIS A 87 -6.06 2.50 2.22
CA HIS A 87 -5.55 3.62 3.02
C HIS A 87 -6.34 3.79 4.31
N GLN A 88 -7.69 3.74 4.24
CA GLN A 88 -8.55 3.85 5.40
C GLN A 88 -8.28 2.74 6.43
N GLY A 89 -7.98 1.52 5.97
CA GLY A 89 -7.59 0.42 6.84
C GLY A 89 -6.30 0.71 7.62
N PHE A 90 -5.29 1.28 6.98
CA PHE A 90 -4.06 1.73 7.66
C PHE A 90 -4.33 2.86 8.66
N LEU A 91 -5.18 3.83 8.30
CA LEU A 91 -5.54 4.93 9.20
C LEU A 91 -6.29 4.48 10.44
N SER A 92 -7.03 3.38 10.39
CA SER A 92 -7.72 2.81 11.54
C SER A 92 -6.77 2.36 12.65
N TYR A 93 -5.49 2.11 12.31
CA TYR A 93 -4.44 1.72 13.25
C TYR A 93 -3.42 2.83 13.51
N PHE A 94 -3.15 3.66 12.50
CA PHE A 94 -2.17 4.74 12.56
C PHE A 94 -2.88 6.10 12.47
N ASP A 95 -3.79 6.35 13.40
CA ASP A 95 -4.67 7.53 13.44
C ASP A 95 -3.92 8.86 13.51
N GLY A 96 -2.70 8.86 14.05
CA GLY A 96 -1.82 10.03 14.08
C GLY A 96 -0.95 10.21 12.83
N ALA A 97 -1.06 9.35 11.81
CA ALA A 97 -0.26 9.46 10.60
C ALA A 97 -0.67 10.66 9.74
N GLU A 98 0.31 11.32 9.14
CA GLU A 98 0.07 12.29 8.08
C GLU A 98 -0.30 11.58 6.78
N ASN A 99 -1.07 12.24 5.91
CA ASN A 99 -1.65 11.59 4.73
C ASN A 99 -1.19 12.24 3.44
N ALA A 100 -0.96 11.42 2.41
CA ALA A 100 -0.68 11.85 1.06
C ALA A 100 -1.58 11.12 0.05
N PHE A 101 -1.98 11.85 -1.00
CA PHE A 101 -2.82 11.34 -2.07
C PHE A 101 -2.14 11.63 -3.39
N VAL A 102 -1.98 10.58 -4.22
CA VAL A 102 -1.29 10.68 -5.51
C VAL A 102 -2.17 10.15 -6.62
N SER A 103 -2.30 10.93 -7.70
CA SER A 103 -2.76 10.46 -9.00
C SER A 103 -1.68 10.80 -10.02
N ALA A 104 -1.06 9.78 -10.61
CA ALA A 104 0.00 9.95 -11.57
C ALA A 104 -0.14 8.93 -12.71
N TYR A 105 0.17 9.35 -13.93
CA TYR A 105 0.21 8.48 -15.10
C TYR A 105 1.36 8.83 -16.04
N ARG A 106 1.74 7.89 -16.90
CA ARG A 106 2.75 8.10 -17.93
C ARG A 106 2.13 8.83 -19.13
N LYS A 107 2.66 10.01 -19.45
CA LYS A 107 2.32 10.71 -20.68
C LYS A 107 3.42 10.50 -21.70
N TYR A 108 3.12 9.77 -22.77
CA TYR A 108 4.08 9.53 -23.84
C TYR A 108 4.23 10.79 -24.69
N LYS A 109 5.48 11.24 -24.91
CA LYS A 109 5.83 12.31 -25.85
C LYS A 109 6.08 11.77 -27.26
N ASP A 110 6.65 10.57 -27.33
CA ASP A 110 6.78 9.72 -28.52
C ASP A 110 7.00 8.25 -28.09
N THR A 111 7.23 7.34 -29.05
CA THR A 111 7.26 5.88 -28.80
C THR A 111 8.31 5.40 -27.80
N LEU A 112 9.30 6.24 -27.45
CA LEU A 112 10.42 5.85 -26.59
C LEU A 112 10.62 6.79 -25.38
N LYS A 113 10.00 7.98 -25.39
CA LYS A 113 10.14 8.96 -24.32
C LYS A 113 8.80 9.27 -23.68
N PHE A 114 8.72 9.11 -22.37
CA PHE A 114 7.57 9.53 -21.59
C PHE A 114 8.03 10.49 -20.48
N ASP A 115 7.16 11.43 -20.12
CA ASP A 115 7.28 12.20 -18.89
C ASP A 115 6.34 11.61 -17.85
N ILE A 116 6.74 11.69 -16.59
CA ILE A 116 5.86 11.44 -15.47
C ILE A 116 4.89 12.62 -15.38
N HIS A 117 3.62 12.37 -15.63
CA HIS A 117 2.58 13.35 -15.44
C HIS A 117 1.89 13.10 -14.10
N ILE A 118 2.14 14.01 -13.16
CA ILE A 118 1.45 14.01 -11.86
C ILE A 118 0.22 14.89 -12.05
N GLU A 119 -0.97 14.28 -12.08
CA GLU A 119 -2.22 15.03 -12.15
C GLU A 119 -2.56 15.71 -10.83
N TYR A 120 -2.30 15.00 -9.74
CA TYR A 120 -2.60 15.47 -8.41
C TYR A 120 -1.62 14.88 -7.40
N ILE A 121 -1.10 15.72 -6.54
CA ILE A 121 -0.37 15.33 -5.34
C ILE A 121 -0.72 16.29 -4.21
N ALA A 122 -1.28 15.76 -3.13
CA ALA A 122 -1.38 16.44 -1.85
C ALA A 122 -0.58 15.63 -0.84
N SER A 123 0.47 16.23 -0.27
CA SER A 123 1.39 15.52 0.63
C SER A 123 2.06 16.49 1.59
N PRO A 124 2.27 16.10 2.85
CA PRO A 124 3.21 16.76 3.74
C PRO A 124 4.65 16.54 3.27
N ARG A 125 5.62 17.16 3.94
CA ARG A 125 7.03 16.80 3.79
C ARG A 125 7.29 15.41 4.35
N ILE A 126 8.17 14.66 3.69
CA ILE A 126 8.47 13.27 4.04
C ILE A 126 9.91 13.07 4.53
N ASP A 127 10.69 14.15 4.69
CA ASP A 127 12.08 14.07 5.16
C ASP A 127 12.14 13.37 6.52
N ASP A 128 13.01 12.38 6.63
CA ASP A 128 13.30 11.58 7.83
C ASP A 128 12.09 10.82 8.42
N LYS A 129 10.98 10.72 7.68
CA LYS A 129 9.78 9.98 8.08
C LYS A 129 9.75 8.57 7.51
N THR A 130 8.90 7.73 8.07
CA THR A 130 8.53 6.44 7.50
C THR A 130 7.40 6.64 6.51
N LEU A 131 7.66 6.35 5.23
CA LEU A 131 6.68 6.46 4.14
C LEU A 131 6.05 5.10 3.87
N ILE A 132 4.72 5.02 3.97
CA ILE A 132 3.93 3.86 3.56
C ILE A 132 3.20 4.22 2.28
N ILE A 133 3.44 3.50 1.18
CA ILE A 133 2.72 3.70 -0.09
C ILE A 133 1.77 2.52 -0.29
N THR A 134 0.48 2.82 -0.41
CA THR A 134 -0.59 1.82 -0.50
C THR A 134 -1.25 1.82 -1.88
N ASP A 135 -1.31 0.63 -2.49
CA ASP A 135 -2.09 0.36 -3.70
C ASP A 135 -2.58 -1.09 -3.64
N PRO A 136 -3.89 -1.39 -3.76
CA PRO A 136 -4.37 -2.76 -3.70
C PRO A 136 -3.84 -3.67 -4.80
N MET A 137 -3.41 -3.13 -5.95
CA MET A 137 -2.98 -3.91 -7.12
C MET A 137 -1.60 -3.50 -7.61
N LEU A 138 -0.60 -4.33 -7.34
CA LEU A 138 0.78 -4.14 -7.80
C LEU A 138 1.03 -5.03 -9.03
N ALA A 139 0.53 -4.60 -10.22
CA ALA A 139 0.57 -5.40 -11.45
C ALA A 139 1.93 -5.33 -12.17
N THR A 140 2.29 -4.16 -12.73
CA THR A 140 3.58 -3.93 -13.40
C THR A 140 4.59 -3.20 -12.52
N GLY A 141 4.15 -2.59 -11.42
CA GLY A 141 4.96 -1.73 -10.58
C GLY A 141 5.04 -0.28 -11.06
N GLY A 142 4.60 0.03 -12.27
CA GLY A 142 4.76 1.36 -12.86
C GLY A 142 4.04 2.48 -12.10
N SER A 143 2.79 2.28 -11.68
CA SER A 143 2.06 3.28 -10.86
C SER A 143 2.71 3.50 -9.50
N MET A 144 3.24 2.45 -8.90
CA MET A 144 3.97 2.52 -7.63
C MET A 144 5.28 3.32 -7.79
N GLU A 145 6.05 3.04 -8.84
CA GLU A 145 7.25 3.82 -9.18
C GLU A 145 6.92 5.30 -9.38
N LEU A 146 5.89 5.61 -10.20
CA LEU A 146 5.47 6.99 -10.45
C LEU A 146 5.05 7.71 -9.16
N SER A 147 4.30 7.02 -8.29
CA SER A 147 3.89 7.58 -7.00
C SER A 147 5.08 7.81 -6.08
N TYR A 148 6.05 6.91 -6.04
CA TYR A 148 7.28 7.10 -5.29
C TYR A 148 8.08 8.31 -5.80
N GLN A 149 8.27 8.42 -7.12
CA GLN A 149 8.94 9.58 -7.71
C GLN A 149 8.23 10.91 -7.41
N ALA A 150 6.88 10.89 -7.43
CA ALA A 150 6.08 12.03 -7.03
C ALA A 150 6.33 12.40 -5.55
N MET A 151 6.36 11.42 -4.65
CA MET A 151 6.63 11.63 -3.23
C MET A 151 8.03 12.18 -2.98
N LEU A 152 9.05 11.78 -3.76
CA LEU A 152 10.41 12.33 -3.64
C LEU A 152 10.50 13.83 -3.93
N THR A 153 9.51 14.44 -4.58
CA THR A 153 9.41 15.90 -4.70
C THR A 153 9.11 16.60 -3.37
N LYS A 154 8.70 15.84 -2.34
CA LYS A 154 8.33 16.33 -1.00
C LYS A 154 9.38 16.04 0.07
N GLY A 155 10.50 15.44 -0.31
CA GLY A 155 11.63 15.11 0.57
C GLY A 155 12.13 13.67 0.41
N HIS A 156 12.97 13.24 1.35
CA HIS A 156 13.57 11.90 1.33
C HIS A 156 13.19 11.13 2.61
N PRO A 157 12.42 10.02 2.49
CA PRO A 157 12.00 9.24 3.65
C PRO A 157 13.18 8.44 4.23
N ALA A 158 13.15 8.23 5.55
CA ALA A 158 14.11 7.36 6.24
C ALA A 158 13.85 5.88 5.97
N GLU A 159 12.58 5.49 5.94
CA GLU A 159 12.11 4.12 5.67
C GLU A 159 10.95 4.14 4.68
N ILE A 160 10.82 3.07 3.89
CA ILE A 160 9.77 2.95 2.88
C ILE A 160 9.09 1.58 3.04
N HIS A 161 7.77 1.60 3.13
CA HIS A 161 6.94 0.40 3.08
C HIS A 161 6.02 0.49 1.86
N VAL A 162 6.17 -0.45 0.95
CA VAL A 162 5.24 -0.63 -0.19
C VAL A 162 4.23 -1.68 0.22
N ALA A 163 2.96 -1.32 0.30
CA ALA A 163 1.88 -2.21 0.70
C ALA A 163 0.92 -2.47 -0.46
N SER A 164 0.69 -3.73 -0.78
CA SER A 164 -0.26 -4.15 -1.81
C SER A 164 -1.07 -5.37 -1.36
N ILE A 165 -2.30 -5.47 -1.84
CA ILE A 165 -3.13 -6.63 -1.55
C ILE A 165 -2.72 -7.78 -2.48
N ILE A 166 -2.79 -7.55 -3.79
CA ILE A 166 -2.34 -8.53 -4.79
C ILE A 166 -1.16 -7.94 -5.57
N ALA A 167 -0.04 -8.63 -5.54
CA ALA A 167 1.13 -8.28 -6.34
C ALA A 167 1.44 -9.37 -7.37
N SER A 168 2.03 -9.00 -8.50
CA SER A 168 2.68 -9.96 -9.40
C SER A 168 4.16 -10.11 -9.04
N GLN A 169 4.74 -11.26 -9.35
CA GLN A 169 6.19 -11.45 -9.22
C GLN A 169 6.96 -10.43 -10.08
N HIS A 170 6.45 -10.12 -11.28
CA HIS A 170 7.03 -9.11 -12.16
C HIS A 170 7.13 -7.73 -11.49
N ALA A 171 6.07 -7.30 -10.80
CA ALA A 171 6.07 -6.01 -10.12
C ALA A 171 6.99 -5.99 -8.89
N ILE A 172 7.10 -7.09 -8.15
CA ILE A 172 8.08 -7.22 -7.06
C ILE A 172 9.49 -7.00 -7.59
N ASP A 173 9.84 -7.63 -8.71
CA ASP A 173 11.19 -7.51 -9.31
C ASP A 173 11.42 -6.09 -9.86
N HIS A 174 10.39 -5.46 -10.42
CA HIS A 174 10.44 -4.05 -10.84
C HIS A 174 10.71 -3.12 -9.64
N ILE A 175 9.95 -3.24 -8.55
CA ILE A 175 10.15 -2.44 -7.34
C ILE A 175 11.57 -2.61 -6.78
N LYS A 176 12.10 -3.83 -6.76
CA LYS A 176 13.48 -4.09 -6.33
C LYS A 176 14.52 -3.37 -7.18
N SER A 177 14.21 -3.10 -8.45
CA SER A 177 15.14 -2.41 -9.38
C SER A 177 15.12 -0.88 -9.24
N VAL A 178 14.03 -0.29 -8.72
CA VAL A 178 13.82 1.17 -8.71
C VAL A 178 13.78 1.81 -7.32
N PHE A 179 13.49 1.03 -6.28
CA PHE A 179 13.49 1.52 -4.90
C PHE A 179 14.81 1.23 -4.18
N PRO A 180 15.23 2.06 -3.22
CA PRO A 180 16.45 1.81 -2.43
C PRO A 180 16.31 0.54 -1.59
N GLU A 181 17.20 -0.43 -1.82
CA GLU A 181 17.11 -1.77 -1.25
C GLU A 181 17.25 -1.79 0.28
N ASP A 182 18.11 -0.93 0.81
CA ASP A 182 18.52 -0.88 2.23
C ASP A 182 17.43 -0.39 3.18
N LYS A 183 16.45 0.37 2.66
CA LYS A 183 15.40 0.99 3.47
C LYS A 183 13.97 0.69 3.00
N THR A 184 13.79 -0.25 2.06
CA THR A 184 12.47 -0.60 1.52
C THR A 184 12.05 -2.00 1.94
N THR A 185 10.80 -2.12 2.41
CA THR A 185 10.11 -3.39 2.65
C THR A 185 8.82 -3.45 1.83
N ILE A 186 8.59 -4.56 1.15
CA ILE A 186 7.38 -4.83 0.37
C ILE A 186 6.48 -5.77 1.17
N TRP A 187 5.20 -5.42 1.26
CA TRP A 187 4.17 -6.15 1.99
C TRP A 187 3.05 -6.54 1.03
N CYS A 188 2.78 -7.83 0.89
CA CYS A 188 1.75 -8.35 0.00
C CYS A 188 0.82 -9.29 0.75
N ALA A 189 -0.49 -9.14 0.57
CA ALA A 189 -1.43 -10.13 1.10
C ALA A 189 -1.40 -11.42 0.28
N ALA A 190 -1.12 -11.32 -1.04
CA ALA A 190 -0.77 -12.46 -1.90
C ALA A 190 0.12 -12.01 -3.07
N ILE A 191 0.95 -12.95 -3.54
CA ILE A 191 1.78 -12.76 -4.74
C ILE A 191 1.33 -13.77 -5.79
N ASP A 192 0.88 -13.27 -6.94
CA ASP A 192 0.42 -14.08 -8.07
C ASP A 192 1.54 -14.20 -9.13
N PRO A 193 1.59 -15.34 -9.85
CA PRO A 193 2.76 -15.67 -10.68
C PRO A 193 2.88 -14.82 -11.95
N GLU A 194 1.76 -14.38 -12.54
CA GLU A 194 1.73 -13.88 -13.91
C GLU A 194 0.98 -12.55 -14.06
N ILE A 195 1.28 -11.87 -15.16
CA ILE A 195 0.46 -10.78 -15.73
C ILE A 195 0.12 -11.14 -17.18
N ASN A 196 -1.10 -10.81 -17.62
CA ASN A 196 -1.51 -11.04 -19.01
C ASN A 196 -1.06 -9.89 -19.94
N GLU A 197 -1.37 -10.01 -21.24
CA GLU A 197 -1.04 -9.02 -22.27
C GLU A 197 -1.65 -7.63 -22.04
N HIS A 198 -2.73 -7.55 -21.25
CA HIS A 198 -3.38 -6.30 -20.83
C HIS A 198 -2.88 -5.77 -19.49
N SER A 199 -1.78 -6.34 -18.97
CA SER A 199 -1.19 -5.97 -17.67
C SER A 199 -2.08 -6.25 -16.45
N TYR A 200 -3.03 -7.18 -16.55
CA TYR A 200 -3.78 -7.68 -15.40
C TYR A 200 -3.03 -8.83 -14.72
N ILE A 201 -3.08 -8.85 -13.40
CA ILE A 201 -2.53 -9.95 -12.58
C ILE A 201 -3.40 -11.19 -12.79
N VAL A 202 -2.76 -12.37 -12.93
CA VAL A 202 -3.41 -13.67 -13.11
C VAL A 202 -2.95 -14.63 -12.00
N PRO A 203 -3.90 -15.22 -11.21
CA PRO A 203 -5.35 -15.12 -11.32
C PRO A 203 -5.97 -13.78 -10.90
N GLY A 204 -5.27 -12.95 -10.08
CA GLY A 204 -5.69 -11.60 -9.71
C GLY A 204 -7.08 -11.49 -9.10
N LEU A 205 -7.74 -10.36 -9.39
CA LEU A 205 -9.14 -10.10 -9.01
C LEU A 205 -9.88 -9.21 -10.03
N GLY A 206 -9.23 -8.80 -11.13
CA GLY A 206 -9.76 -7.84 -12.09
C GLY A 206 -9.30 -6.40 -11.83
N ASP A 207 -10.11 -5.39 -12.18
CA ASP A 207 -9.82 -3.97 -11.89
C ASP A 207 -10.39 -3.56 -10.54
N ALA A 208 -9.51 -3.35 -9.56
CA ALA A 208 -9.89 -2.97 -8.20
C ALA A 208 -10.60 -1.60 -8.14
N GLY A 209 -10.26 -0.67 -9.04
CA GLY A 209 -10.89 0.65 -9.11
C GLY A 209 -12.34 0.56 -9.56
N ASP A 210 -12.59 -0.24 -10.58
CA ASP A 210 -13.93 -0.42 -11.14
C ASP A 210 -14.81 -1.25 -10.22
N LEU A 211 -14.26 -2.29 -9.58
CA LEU A 211 -14.95 -3.05 -8.53
C LEU A 211 -15.32 -2.18 -7.32
N ALA A 212 -14.44 -1.26 -6.92
CA ALA A 212 -14.69 -0.40 -5.76
C ALA A 212 -15.65 0.77 -6.06
N TYR A 213 -15.57 1.39 -7.26
CA TYR A 213 -16.20 2.69 -7.53
C TYR A 213 -16.99 2.76 -8.85
N GLY A 214 -17.00 1.71 -9.65
CA GLY A 214 -17.60 1.70 -10.97
C GLY A 214 -16.60 2.01 -12.09
N GLU A 215 -16.99 1.61 -13.30
CA GLU A 215 -16.18 1.76 -14.51
C GLU A 215 -15.81 3.23 -14.78
N LYS A 216 -14.62 3.43 -15.33
CA LYS A 216 -14.16 4.72 -15.85
C LYS A 216 -14.69 4.88 -17.27
N GLU A 217 -15.13 6.08 -17.63
CA GLU A 217 -15.39 6.47 -19.03
C GLU A 217 -14.06 6.80 -19.75
#